data_fd02d4b026bf6fa2e2f809a43ddff5e9
#
_entry.id   fd02d4b026bf6fa2e2f809a43ddff5e9
#
_cell.length_a   1.000
_cell.length_b   1.000
_cell.length_c   1.000
_cell.angle_alpha   90.00
_cell.angle_beta   90.00
_cell.angle_gamma   90.00
#
_symmetry.space_group_name_H-M   'P 1'
#
loop_
_entity.id
_entity.type
_entity.pdbx_description
1 polymer ?
#
loop_
_entity_poly.entity_id
_entity_poly.type
_entity_poly.pdbx_seq_one_letter_code
_entity_poly.pdbx_strand_id
1 'polypeptide(L)'
;MEQDNPADRPDSPGEFTARAVVTGMLLGAALTPCNVYSGLKIGWSFNMSIAAGLLAVGAWRLAEKGLGARPFGMRENNINQTAASSAASIISAGLVAPIPALTLLTGTELAWPALAVWVFAVSILGVVVAAGLRRQMIEHENLAFPAGLATAETLKRIHGRGREQGARLRALLAATGVSGGLKLVLDLAVSVPRLALPGSLPGALPSLKNLGVALDPSLLMIGFGALIGLRAGLSLLLGAFLAWGVLGPWAVARGWAEAGAADGVWFSELVTWLLWPGVTLTVVAALTSFVLSVLKVRRGLAAEARMGGGLRGGYALALATVTALICVVAGSLFGLPVWVSVLAVALSYVLAVIAARVSGETGVTPVGALGKVTQLTYGVVTPGDMAANLMTANITGGAAGQCADMMHDLKTGWIIGAKPQLQIYAQALGVLTGALAGTAVYLVLVPDPAGMLMTPEWPAPAVATWKAVAEVLSAGLGAIPDGAGAAMAVAAVLGLFLGAADRMLPEHLARRLPSAPAAGVAFVIPAWNSLSLCLGAVIAAAAARCWPELTERYGTAVAAGLVAGESLIGVALAFRTMAG
;
A
#
# COMPACT_ATOMS: atom_id res chain seq x y z
N MET A 1 3.62 30.21 -29.72
CA MET A 1 2.24 29.72 -29.70
C MET A 1 1.81 29.67 -28.26
N GLU A 2 1.16 30.73 -27.82
CA GLU A 2 0.50 30.81 -26.52
C GLU A 2 -0.60 29.76 -26.55
N GLN A 3 -0.44 28.67 -25.82
CA GLN A 3 -1.48 27.66 -25.67
C GLN A 3 -2.62 28.32 -24.88
N ASP A 4 -3.71 28.57 -25.60
CA ASP A 4 -4.99 29.02 -25.04
C ASP A 4 -5.35 28.10 -23.86
N ASN A 5 -5.09 28.55 -22.65
CA ASN A 5 -5.25 27.73 -21.44
C ASN A 5 -6.77 27.57 -21.19
N PRO A 6 -7.34 26.39 -21.33
CA PRO A 6 -8.79 26.19 -21.15
C PRO A 6 -9.29 26.64 -19.76
N ALA A 7 -8.37 26.95 -18.83
CA ALA A 7 -8.69 27.42 -17.49
C ALA A 7 -9.23 28.86 -17.46
N ASP A 8 -8.97 29.66 -18.49
CA ASP A 8 -9.33 31.09 -18.53
C ASP A 8 -10.70 31.36 -19.20
N ARG A 9 -11.45 30.32 -19.57
CA ARG A 9 -12.80 30.49 -20.08
C ARG A 9 -13.78 30.87 -18.96
N PRO A 10 -14.51 32.01 -19.06
CA PRO A 10 -15.38 32.53 -18.00
C PRO A 10 -16.52 31.59 -17.56
N ASP A 11 -16.89 30.62 -18.38
CA ASP A 11 -18.03 29.71 -18.16
C ASP A 11 -17.65 28.29 -17.71
N SER A 12 -16.38 28.04 -17.30
CA SER A 12 -16.04 26.73 -16.76
C SER A 12 -16.67 26.58 -15.36
N PRO A 13 -17.50 25.55 -15.13
CA PRO A 13 -18.05 25.27 -13.79
C PRO A 13 -16.91 25.13 -12.78
N GLY A 14 -17.09 25.70 -11.58
CA GLY A 14 -16.06 25.70 -10.55
C GLY A 14 -15.50 24.28 -10.30
N GLU A 15 -14.19 24.15 -10.20
CA GLU A 15 -13.53 22.85 -10.00
C GLU A 15 -13.83 22.26 -8.61
N PHE A 16 -13.75 23.11 -7.58
CA PHE A 16 -13.96 22.76 -6.18
C PHE A 16 -15.41 23.01 -5.77
N THR A 17 -16.25 22.04 -6.07
CA THR A 17 -17.70 22.10 -5.76
C THR A 17 -18.01 21.19 -4.58
N ALA A 18 -19.03 21.55 -3.78
CA ALA A 18 -19.47 20.71 -2.66
C ALA A 18 -19.76 19.27 -3.11
N ARG A 19 -20.40 19.11 -4.29
CA ARG A 19 -20.69 17.77 -4.82
C ARG A 19 -19.42 16.98 -5.16
N ALA A 20 -18.38 17.61 -5.71
CA ALA A 20 -17.12 16.92 -6.02
C ALA A 20 -16.41 16.48 -4.73
N VAL A 21 -16.34 17.36 -3.74
CA VAL A 21 -15.71 17.08 -2.44
C VAL A 21 -16.47 16.01 -1.67
N VAL A 22 -17.77 16.18 -1.49
CA VAL A 22 -18.60 15.22 -0.74
C VAL A 22 -18.61 13.85 -1.41
N THR A 23 -18.74 13.79 -2.75
CA THR A 23 -18.66 12.52 -3.47
C THR A 23 -17.29 11.88 -3.27
N GLY A 24 -16.20 12.66 -3.33
CA GLY A 24 -14.84 12.18 -3.08
C GLY A 24 -14.66 11.62 -1.67
N MET A 25 -15.15 12.33 -0.66
CA MET A 25 -15.11 11.87 0.73
C MET A 25 -15.91 10.56 0.92
N LEU A 26 -17.13 10.49 0.38
CA LEU A 26 -17.97 9.29 0.49
C LEU A 26 -17.38 8.09 -0.24
N LEU A 27 -16.92 8.28 -1.48
CA LEU A 27 -16.23 7.22 -2.23
C LEU A 27 -14.92 6.84 -1.55
N GLY A 28 -14.18 7.80 -1.02
CA GLY A 28 -12.97 7.55 -0.24
C GLY A 28 -13.25 6.69 0.99
N ALA A 29 -14.25 7.05 1.79
CA ALA A 29 -14.68 6.26 2.94
C ALA A 29 -15.10 4.84 2.53
N ALA A 30 -15.79 4.67 1.39
CA ALA A 30 -16.21 3.37 0.88
C ALA A 30 -15.05 2.53 0.30
N LEU A 31 -14.00 3.16 -0.24
CA LEU A 31 -12.85 2.48 -0.85
C LEU A 31 -11.71 2.22 0.15
N THR A 32 -11.62 2.99 1.24
CA THR A 32 -10.61 2.81 2.30
C THR A 32 -10.60 1.37 2.87
N PRO A 33 -11.76 0.74 3.15
CA PRO A 33 -11.84 -0.65 3.59
C PRO A 33 -11.08 -1.63 2.69
N CYS A 34 -11.10 -1.41 1.37
CA CYS A 34 -10.41 -2.29 0.42
C CYS A 34 -8.90 -2.32 0.66
N ASN A 35 -8.30 -1.14 0.91
CA ASN A 35 -6.87 -1.04 1.17
C ASN A 35 -6.48 -1.52 2.58
N VAL A 36 -7.31 -1.26 3.61
CA VAL A 36 -7.08 -1.81 4.96
C VAL A 36 -7.12 -3.33 4.91
N TYR A 37 -8.17 -3.90 4.31
CA TYR A 37 -8.35 -5.35 4.19
C TYR A 37 -7.19 -6.01 3.40
N SER A 38 -6.87 -5.49 2.22
CA SER A 38 -5.78 -6.04 1.39
C SER A 38 -4.40 -5.83 2.02
N GLY A 39 -4.17 -4.69 2.69
CA GLY A 39 -2.94 -4.43 3.41
C GLY A 39 -2.66 -5.43 4.54
N LEU A 40 -3.70 -5.80 5.30
CA LEU A 40 -3.61 -6.82 6.34
C LEU A 40 -3.49 -8.25 5.77
N LYS A 41 -4.13 -8.54 4.63
CA LYS A 41 -4.08 -9.87 4.00
C LYS A 41 -2.77 -10.18 3.28
N ILE A 42 -2.24 -9.22 2.52
CA ILE A 42 -1.12 -9.44 1.59
C ILE A 42 -0.01 -8.38 1.69
N GLY A 43 -0.17 -7.37 2.55
CA GLY A 43 0.85 -6.34 2.78
C GLY A 43 0.94 -5.28 1.67
N TRP A 44 -0.01 -5.22 0.75
CA TRP A 44 -0.04 -4.25 -0.35
C TRP A 44 -1.35 -3.48 -0.42
N SER A 45 -1.24 -2.29 -1.03
CA SER A 45 -2.37 -1.44 -1.40
C SER A 45 -2.26 -1.04 -2.86
N PHE A 46 -3.31 -0.49 -3.40
CA PHE A 46 -3.33 0.03 -4.76
C PHE A 46 -4.00 1.39 -4.83
N ASN A 47 -3.63 2.14 -5.87
CA ASN A 47 -4.17 3.47 -6.09
C ASN A 47 -5.64 3.39 -6.52
N MET A 48 -6.51 4.10 -5.80
CA MET A 48 -7.96 4.10 -6.03
C MET A 48 -8.44 5.24 -6.92
N SER A 49 -7.56 6.12 -7.42
CA SER A 49 -7.92 7.30 -8.20
C SER A 49 -8.80 6.97 -9.42
N ILE A 50 -8.42 5.94 -10.18
CA ILE A 50 -9.17 5.52 -11.38
C ILE A 50 -10.55 4.96 -11.00
N ALA A 51 -10.63 4.11 -9.98
CA ALA A 51 -11.88 3.54 -9.51
C ALA A 51 -12.83 4.63 -9.00
N ALA A 52 -12.33 5.55 -8.18
CA ALA A 52 -13.09 6.69 -7.67
C ALA A 52 -13.60 7.59 -8.80
N GLY A 53 -12.75 7.89 -9.79
CA GLY A 53 -13.13 8.68 -10.96
C GLY A 53 -14.24 8.03 -11.79
N LEU A 54 -14.17 6.72 -12.02
CA LEU A 54 -15.19 5.94 -12.74
C LEU A 54 -16.52 5.90 -11.98
N LEU A 55 -16.48 5.60 -10.68
CA LEU A 55 -17.67 5.53 -9.83
C LEU A 55 -18.38 6.87 -9.73
N ALA A 56 -17.64 7.97 -9.56
CA ALA A 56 -18.21 9.31 -9.50
C ALA A 56 -18.93 9.70 -10.80
N VAL A 57 -18.29 9.48 -11.95
CA VAL A 57 -18.93 9.76 -13.25
C VAL A 57 -20.18 8.90 -13.43
N GLY A 58 -20.13 7.63 -13.03
CA GLY A 58 -21.29 6.75 -13.07
C GLY A 58 -22.45 7.26 -12.23
N ALA A 59 -22.18 7.60 -10.97
CA ALA A 59 -23.18 8.12 -10.03
C ALA A 59 -23.80 9.45 -10.53
N TRP A 60 -22.97 10.41 -10.97
CA TRP A 60 -23.47 11.70 -11.44
C TRP A 60 -24.20 11.63 -12.78
N ARG A 61 -23.87 10.68 -13.66
CA ARG A 61 -24.67 10.42 -14.87
C ARG A 61 -26.05 9.85 -14.57
N LEU A 62 -26.14 8.99 -13.57
CA LEU A 62 -27.45 8.52 -13.09
C LEU A 62 -28.27 9.68 -12.50
N ALA A 63 -27.62 10.53 -11.70
CA ALA A 63 -28.25 11.74 -11.15
C ALA A 63 -28.64 12.75 -12.27
N GLU A 64 -27.82 12.91 -13.31
CA GLU A 64 -28.16 13.75 -14.46
C GLU A 64 -29.42 13.25 -15.18
N LYS A 65 -29.51 11.93 -15.42
CA LYS A 65 -30.66 11.32 -16.11
C LYS A 65 -31.93 11.26 -15.25
N GLY A 66 -31.78 10.96 -13.95
CA GLY A 66 -32.92 10.75 -13.04
C GLY A 66 -33.38 12.00 -12.29
N LEU A 67 -32.46 12.90 -11.96
CA LEU A 67 -32.71 14.06 -11.10
C LEU A 67 -32.46 15.40 -11.82
N GLY A 68 -32.11 15.39 -13.11
CA GLY A 68 -31.79 16.60 -13.86
C GLY A 68 -30.52 17.33 -13.37
N ALA A 69 -29.59 16.62 -12.70
CA ALA A 69 -28.36 17.22 -12.21
C ALA A 69 -27.51 17.73 -13.39
N ARG A 70 -26.79 18.84 -13.19
CA ARG A 70 -25.86 19.33 -14.22
C ARG A 70 -24.75 18.30 -14.49
N PRO A 71 -24.17 18.24 -15.71
CA PRO A 71 -23.07 17.35 -16.04
C PRO A 71 -21.88 17.48 -15.09
N PHE A 72 -21.27 16.35 -14.73
CA PHE A 72 -20.10 16.31 -13.85
C PHE A 72 -18.83 16.54 -14.65
N GLY A 73 -18.13 17.64 -14.39
CA GLY A 73 -16.99 18.08 -15.17
C GLY A 73 -15.71 17.28 -14.89
N MET A 74 -14.76 17.25 -15.84
CA MET A 74 -13.48 16.54 -15.69
C MET A 74 -12.65 17.08 -14.50
N ARG A 75 -12.63 18.41 -14.29
CA ARG A 75 -11.91 19.03 -13.18
C ARG A 75 -12.61 18.79 -11.84
N GLU A 76 -13.95 18.78 -11.81
CA GLU A 76 -14.71 18.34 -10.63
C GLU A 76 -14.38 16.89 -10.27
N ASN A 77 -14.29 16.01 -11.28
CA ASN A 77 -13.91 14.62 -11.07
C ASN A 77 -12.46 14.47 -10.60
N ASN A 78 -11.57 15.38 -10.99
CA ASN A 78 -10.22 15.41 -10.46
C ASN A 78 -10.19 15.74 -8.95
N ILE A 79 -10.97 16.71 -8.50
CA ILE A 79 -11.14 17.00 -7.06
C ILE A 79 -11.71 15.80 -6.32
N ASN A 80 -12.75 15.18 -6.87
CA ASN A 80 -13.34 13.98 -6.32
C ASN A 80 -12.34 12.83 -6.18
N GLN A 81 -11.60 12.49 -7.26
CA GLN A 81 -10.65 11.38 -7.23
C GLN A 81 -9.47 11.68 -6.30
N THR A 82 -9.01 12.94 -6.20
CA THR A 82 -7.95 13.33 -5.25
C THR A 82 -8.40 13.10 -3.80
N ALA A 83 -9.60 13.53 -3.43
CA ALA A 83 -10.13 13.30 -2.09
C ALA A 83 -10.33 11.80 -1.79
N ALA A 84 -10.88 11.04 -2.75
CA ALA A 84 -11.12 9.62 -2.57
C ALA A 84 -9.84 8.79 -2.52
N SER A 85 -8.87 9.07 -3.39
CA SER A 85 -7.55 8.44 -3.41
C SER A 85 -6.79 8.69 -2.10
N SER A 86 -6.80 9.93 -1.65
CA SER A 86 -6.19 10.35 -0.39
C SER A 86 -6.75 9.58 0.81
N ALA A 87 -8.08 9.43 0.88
CA ALA A 87 -8.72 8.66 1.93
C ALA A 87 -8.30 7.17 1.86
N ALA A 88 -8.30 6.58 0.68
CA ALA A 88 -7.93 5.18 0.50
C ALA A 88 -6.45 4.90 0.78
N SER A 89 -5.56 5.88 0.58
CA SER A 89 -4.11 5.78 0.85
C SER A 89 -3.76 5.91 2.33
N ILE A 90 -4.73 6.13 3.22
CA ILE A 90 -4.51 6.38 4.65
C ILE A 90 -3.78 5.25 5.37
N ILE A 91 -3.78 4.05 4.82
CA ILE A 91 -3.07 2.90 5.38
C ILE A 91 -1.56 3.12 5.48
N SER A 92 -0.99 3.98 4.62
CA SER A 92 0.42 4.36 4.66
C SER A 92 0.81 5.04 5.99
N ALA A 93 -0.16 5.67 6.67
CA ALA A 93 0.04 6.27 7.99
C ALA A 93 0.06 5.25 9.14
N GLY A 94 0.21 3.97 8.85
CA GLY A 94 0.59 2.98 9.83
C GLY A 94 -0.46 1.93 10.20
N LEU A 95 -1.69 2.02 9.68
CA LEU A 95 -2.80 1.14 10.06
C LEU A 95 -2.54 -0.35 9.80
N VAL A 96 -1.70 -0.68 8.84
CA VAL A 96 -1.46 -2.07 8.42
C VAL A 96 -0.02 -2.55 8.67
N ALA A 97 0.79 -1.77 9.40
CA ALA A 97 2.18 -2.12 9.67
C ALA A 97 2.68 -1.63 11.04
N PRO A 98 3.15 -0.36 11.24
CA PRO A 98 3.79 0.03 12.51
C PRO A 98 2.85 0.08 13.70
N ILE A 99 1.59 0.47 13.54
CA ILE A 99 0.62 0.54 14.64
C ILE A 99 0.31 -0.86 15.17
N PRO A 100 -0.15 -1.83 14.35
CA PRO A 100 -0.35 -3.18 14.86
C PRO A 100 0.95 -3.87 15.31
N ALA A 101 2.12 -3.54 14.72
CA ALA A 101 3.40 -4.03 15.23
C ALA A 101 3.70 -3.51 16.64
N LEU A 102 3.39 -2.23 16.92
CA LEU A 102 3.52 -1.66 18.26
C LEU A 102 2.61 -2.40 19.25
N THR A 103 1.34 -2.62 18.88
CA THR A 103 0.40 -3.35 19.74
C THR A 103 0.91 -4.76 20.06
N LEU A 104 1.42 -5.50 19.07
CA LEU A 104 1.98 -6.84 19.28
C LEU A 104 3.23 -6.87 20.17
N LEU A 105 4.04 -5.80 20.16
CA LEU A 105 5.29 -5.74 20.93
C LEU A 105 5.12 -5.18 22.34
N THR A 106 4.22 -4.23 22.51
CA THR A 106 4.09 -3.45 23.76
C THR A 106 2.75 -3.62 24.46
N GLY A 107 1.77 -4.27 23.80
CA GLY A 107 0.39 -4.33 24.29
C GLY A 107 -0.35 -2.98 24.21
N THR A 108 0.23 -1.96 23.57
CA THR A 108 -0.40 -0.63 23.47
C THR A 108 -1.57 -0.67 22.51
N GLU A 109 -2.78 -0.46 23.00
CA GLU A 109 -4.00 -0.31 22.21
C GLU A 109 -4.44 1.15 22.18
N LEU A 110 -4.78 1.64 20.99
CA LEU A 110 -5.24 3.00 20.81
C LEU A 110 -6.75 3.03 20.58
N ALA A 111 -7.46 3.83 21.38
CA ALA A 111 -8.87 4.12 21.13
C ALA A 111 -9.05 4.85 19.79
N TRP A 112 -10.20 4.63 19.15
CA TRP A 112 -10.51 5.20 17.83
C TRP A 112 -10.17 6.69 17.66
N PRO A 113 -10.50 7.63 18.58
CA PRO A 113 -10.18 9.04 18.40
C PRO A 113 -8.65 9.32 18.39
N ALA A 114 -7.92 8.66 19.29
CA ALA A 114 -6.48 8.79 19.40
C ALA A 114 -5.79 8.27 18.13
N LEU A 115 -6.22 7.11 17.65
CA LEU A 115 -5.72 6.51 16.42
C LEU A 115 -6.02 7.38 15.20
N ALA A 116 -7.24 7.94 15.10
CA ALA A 116 -7.64 8.82 14.01
C ALA A 116 -6.80 10.12 13.98
N VAL A 117 -6.57 10.74 15.14
CA VAL A 117 -5.74 11.94 15.24
C VAL A 117 -4.29 11.65 14.87
N TRP A 118 -3.73 10.52 15.29
CA TRP A 118 -2.38 10.09 14.91
C TRP A 118 -2.23 9.91 13.40
N VAL A 119 -3.12 9.12 12.82
CA VAL A 119 -3.12 8.82 11.37
C VAL A 119 -3.32 10.09 10.55
N PHE A 120 -4.21 10.99 11.01
CA PHE A 120 -4.39 12.32 10.40
C PHE A 120 -3.10 13.14 10.46
N ALA A 121 -2.46 13.24 11.64
CA ALA A 121 -1.25 14.05 11.83
C ALA A 121 -0.10 13.59 10.94
N VAL A 122 0.13 12.27 10.84
CA VAL A 122 1.17 11.69 9.97
C VAL A 122 0.87 11.95 8.49
N SER A 123 -0.38 11.76 8.06
CA SER A 123 -0.76 11.93 6.65
C SER A 123 -0.76 13.39 6.21
N ILE A 124 -1.24 14.30 7.05
CA ILE A 124 -1.26 15.74 6.70
C ILE A 124 0.16 16.32 6.59
N LEU A 125 1.14 15.77 7.31
CA LEU A 125 2.55 16.10 7.12
C LEU A 125 2.98 15.79 5.67
N GLY A 126 2.62 14.62 5.15
CA GLY A 126 2.92 14.24 3.77
C GLY A 126 2.30 15.19 2.75
N VAL A 127 1.05 15.63 2.98
CA VAL A 127 0.36 16.62 2.14
C VAL A 127 1.10 17.96 2.13
N VAL A 128 1.51 18.45 3.31
CA VAL A 128 2.25 19.72 3.43
C VAL A 128 3.60 19.61 2.71
N VAL A 129 4.33 18.51 2.89
CA VAL A 129 5.62 18.30 2.20
C VAL A 129 5.43 18.26 0.68
N ALA A 130 4.43 17.54 0.17
CA ALA A 130 4.12 17.46 -1.26
C ALA A 130 3.79 18.82 -1.87
N ALA A 131 3.02 19.64 -1.14
CA ALA A 131 2.71 21.02 -1.58
C ALA A 131 3.97 21.87 -1.79
N GLY A 132 5.00 21.67 -0.95
CA GLY A 132 6.31 22.34 -1.10
C GLY A 132 7.11 21.84 -2.30
N LEU A 133 7.07 20.52 -2.57
CA LEU A 133 7.87 19.88 -3.62
C LEU A 133 7.26 19.99 -5.02
N ARG A 134 5.96 20.23 -5.13
CA ARG A 134 5.21 20.21 -6.38
C ARG A 134 5.84 21.01 -7.51
N ARG A 135 6.15 22.28 -7.22
CA ARG A 135 6.63 23.23 -8.22
C ARG A 135 7.93 22.74 -8.87
N GLN A 136 8.81 22.20 -8.06
CA GLN A 136 10.08 21.69 -8.54
C GLN A 136 9.90 20.40 -9.35
N MET A 137 9.26 19.39 -8.79
CA MET A 137 9.23 18.05 -9.39
C MET A 137 8.26 17.94 -10.56
N ILE A 138 7.15 18.70 -10.55
CA ILE A 138 6.13 18.64 -11.62
C ILE A 138 6.36 19.71 -12.68
N GLU A 139 6.64 20.97 -12.30
CA GLU A 139 6.75 22.07 -13.26
C GLU A 139 8.16 22.20 -13.84
N HIS A 140 9.22 22.18 -12.98
CA HIS A 140 10.59 22.39 -13.44
C HIS A 140 11.26 21.12 -13.96
N GLU A 141 11.21 20.03 -13.19
CA GLU A 141 11.86 18.77 -13.57
C GLU A 141 10.97 17.89 -14.45
N ASN A 142 9.68 18.19 -14.50
CA ASN A 142 8.68 17.46 -15.29
C ASN A 142 8.74 15.95 -15.13
N LEU A 143 8.89 15.47 -13.88
CA LEU A 143 8.89 14.04 -13.60
C LEU A 143 7.59 13.38 -14.08
N ALA A 144 7.68 12.15 -14.54
CA ALA A 144 6.59 11.46 -15.22
C ALA A 144 5.38 11.17 -14.31
N PHE A 145 5.63 10.75 -13.06
CA PHE A 145 4.58 10.27 -12.15
C PHE A 145 3.59 9.33 -12.84
N PRO A 146 4.00 8.09 -13.20
CA PRO A 146 3.25 7.23 -14.13
C PRO A 146 1.80 6.96 -13.73
N ALA A 147 1.50 6.77 -12.44
CA ALA A 147 0.12 6.57 -11.98
C ALA A 147 -0.74 7.84 -12.18
N GLY A 148 -0.15 9.03 -11.99
CA GLY A 148 -0.82 10.31 -12.28
C GLY A 148 -1.11 10.50 -13.76
N LEU A 149 -0.16 10.13 -14.63
CA LEU A 149 -0.35 10.13 -16.08
C LEU A 149 -1.50 9.20 -16.49
N ALA A 150 -1.49 7.95 -16.01
CA ALA A 150 -2.55 6.98 -16.29
C ALA A 150 -3.94 7.46 -15.82
N THR A 151 -4.00 8.10 -14.64
CA THR A 151 -5.23 8.70 -14.12
C THR A 151 -5.70 9.86 -15.00
N ALA A 152 -4.80 10.75 -15.42
CA ALA A 152 -5.14 11.86 -16.31
C ALA A 152 -5.68 11.38 -17.67
N GLU A 153 -5.04 10.39 -18.28
CA GLU A 153 -5.51 9.78 -19.51
C GLU A 153 -6.88 9.12 -19.33
N THR A 154 -7.08 8.43 -18.20
CA THR A 154 -8.38 7.82 -17.88
C THR A 154 -9.46 8.90 -17.73
N LEU A 155 -9.20 9.98 -16.99
CA LEU A 155 -10.14 11.09 -16.85
C LEU A 155 -10.48 11.74 -18.19
N LYS A 156 -9.47 11.99 -19.06
CA LYS A 156 -9.70 12.50 -20.42
C LYS A 156 -10.58 11.55 -21.24
N ARG A 157 -10.32 10.25 -21.18
CA ARG A 157 -11.13 9.24 -21.89
C ARG A 157 -12.57 9.13 -21.33
N ILE A 158 -12.75 9.22 -20.01
CA ILE A 158 -14.07 9.13 -19.34
C ILE A 158 -14.94 10.37 -19.63
N HIS A 159 -14.35 11.55 -19.76
CA HIS A 159 -15.06 12.79 -20.06
C HIS A 159 -15.09 13.13 -21.55
N GLY A 160 -14.39 12.38 -22.41
CA GLY A 160 -14.47 12.48 -23.87
C GLY A 160 -15.83 12.02 -24.40
N ARG A 161 -16.11 12.20 -25.70
CA ARG A 161 -17.34 11.75 -26.35
C ARG A 161 -17.19 10.30 -26.85
N GLY A 162 -18.02 9.36 -26.36
CA GLY A 162 -18.04 7.98 -26.89
C GLY A 162 -18.76 6.94 -26.03
N ARG A 163 -19.13 5.79 -26.65
CA ARG A 163 -19.78 4.62 -26.02
C ARG A 163 -18.90 3.86 -25.01
N GLU A 164 -17.59 4.11 -24.98
CA GLU A 164 -16.60 3.37 -24.18
C GLU A 164 -16.71 3.60 -22.67
N GLN A 165 -17.22 4.75 -22.29
CA GLN A 165 -17.26 5.22 -20.90
C GLN A 165 -18.12 4.33 -19.98
N GLY A 166 -19.33 3.97 -20.44
CA GLY A 166 -20.23 3.09 -19.68
C GLY A 166 -19.75 1.65 -19.60
N ALA A 167 -18.91 1.20 -20.53
CA ALA A 167 -18.45 -0.17 -20.58
C ALA A 167 -17.40 -0.49 -19.48
N ARG A 168 -16.45 0.42 -19.21
CA ARG A 168 -15.46 0.27 -18.12
C ARG A 168 -16.13 0.28 -16.75
N LEU A 169 -17.08 1.19 -16.54
CA LEU A 169 -17.86 1.23 -15.30
C LEU A 169 -18.66 -0.06 -15.11
N ARG A 170 -19.33 -0.54 -16.15
CA ARG A 170 -20.07 -1.81 -16.08
C ARG A 170 -19.14 -2.99 -15.78
N ALA A 171 -17.95 -3.03 -16.37
CA ALA A 171 -16.96 -4.06 -16.10
C ALA A 171 -16.50 -4.03 -14.63
N LEU A 172 -16.21 -2.83 -14.10
CA LEU A 172 -15.88 -2.64 -12.68
C LEU A 172 -17.01 -3.14 -11.77
N LEU A 173 -18.24 -2.65 -11.98
CA LEU A 173 -19.39 -2.99 -11.15
C LEU A 173 -19.78 -4.48 -11.26
N ALA A 174 -19.70 -5.06 -12.46
CA ALA A 174 -19.95 -6.49 -12.67
C ALA A 174 -18.91 -7.33 -11.92
N ALA A 175 -17.63 -7.00 -12.03
CA ALA A 175 -16.56 -7.70 -11.30
C ALA A 175 -16.72 -7.55 -9.78
N THR A 176 -17.07 -6.33 -9.30
CA THR A 176 -17.38 -6.09 -7.88
C THR A 176 -18.57 -6.94 -7.42
N GLY A 177 -19.65 -7.00 -8.21
CA GLY A 177 -20.83 -7.80 -7.89
C GLY A 177 -20.55 -9.30 -7.87
N VAL A 178 -19.78 -9.80 -8.84
CA VAL A 178 -19.39 -11.23 -8.90
C VAL A 178 -18.50 -11.58 -7.72
N SER A 179 -17.47 -10.79 -7.43
CA SER A 179 -16.55 -11.06 -6.34
C SER A 179 -17.22 -10.95 -4.97
N GLY A 180 -17.97 -9.86 -4.75
CA GLY A 180 -18.73 -9.69 -3.49
C GLY A 180 -19.81 -10.75 -3.31
N GLY A 181 -20.54 -11.09 -4.39
CA GLY A 181 -21.55 -12.16 -4.35
C GLY A 181 -20.95 -13.53 -4.03
N LEU A 182 -19.81 -13.87 -4.67
CA LEU A 182 -19.10 -15.11 -4.34
C LEU A 182 -18.65 -15.13 -2.88
N LYS A 183 -18.04 -14.04 -2.38
CA LYS A 183 -17.63 -13.93 -0.98
C LYS A 183 -18.80 -14.11 -0.02
N LEU A 184 -19.94 -13.48 -0.32
CA LEU A 184 -21.14 -13.61 0.50
C LEU A 184 -21.65 -15.06 0.55
N VAL A 185 -21.67 -15.77 -0.59
CA VAL A 185 -22.08 -17.17 -0.68
C VAL A 185 -21.12 -18.07 0.10
N LEU A 186 -19.81 -17.86 -0.06
CA LEU A 186 -18.79 -18.68 0.63
C LEU A 186 -18.84 -18.53 2.15
N ASP A 187 -19.12 -17.31 2.65
CA ASP A 187 -19.11 -17.05 4.10
C ASP A 187 -20.45 -17.39 4.78
N LEU A 188 -21.59 -17.30 4.05
CA LEU A 188 -22.92 -17.44 4.67
C LEU A 188 -23.63 -18.76 4.31
N ALA A 189 -23.39 -19.31 3.12
CA ALA A 189 -24.18 -20.43 2.62
C ALA A 189 -23.39 -21.73 2.46
N VAL A 190 -22.14 -21.65 2.03
CA VAL A 190 -21.35 -22.84 1.69
C VAL A 190 -19.90 -22.63 2.14
N SER A 191 -19.49 -23.29 3.21
CA SER A 191 -18.06 -23.35 3.56
C SER A 191 -17.31 -24.22 2.54
N VAL A 192 -16.80 -23.62 1.48
CA VAL A 192 -15.92 -24.34 0.54
C VAL A 192 -14.52 -24.35 1.14
N PRO A 193 -14.01 -25.54 1.52
CA PRO A 193 -12.65 -25.65 2.01
C PRO A 193 -11.68 -25.26 0.88
N ARG A 194 -10.54 -24.68 1.24
CA ARG A 194 -9.45 -24.48 0.28
C ARG A 194 -9.13 -25.80 -0.42
N LEU A 195 -9.02 -25.77 -1.74
CA LEU A 195 -8.73 -26.96 -2.54
C LEU A 195 -7.27 -27.36 -2.29
N ALA A 196 -7.04 -28.23 -1.30
CA ALA A 196 -5.72 -28.79 -1.03
C ALA A 196 -5.25 -29.60 -2.24
N LEU A 197 -4.04 -29.34 -2.70
CA LEU A 197 -3.41 -30.14 -3.75
C LEU A 197 -3.02 -31.50 -3.15
N PRO A 198 -3.37 -32.61 -3.80
CA PRO A 198 -3.01 -33.94 -3.31
C PRO A 198 -1.51 -34.18 -3.44
N GLY A 199 -0.90 -34.76 -2.43
CA GLY A 199 0.51 -35.14 -2.45
C GLY A 199 1.15 -35.13 -1.06
N SER A 200 2.21 -35.89 -0.93
CA SER A 200 3.15 -35.85 0.18
C SER A 200 4.55 -35.68 -0.37
N LEU A 201 5.39 -34.93 0.35
CA LEU A 201 6.82 -34.88 0.03
C LEU A 201 7.46 -36.25 0.39
N PRO A 202 8.46 -36.73 -0.36
CA PRO A 202 9.11 -38.00 -0.10
C PRO A 202 9.75 -38.05 1.31
N GLY A 203 9.56 -39.12 2.03
CA GLY A 203 10.12 -39.36 3.35
C GLY A 203 9.21 -38.96 4.50
N ALA A 204 9.75 -38.78 5.69
CA ALA A 204 9.03 -38.34 6.91
C ALA A 204 8.73 -36.84 6.93
N LEU A 205 8.63 -36.20 5.76
CA LEU A 205 8.38 -34.76 5.62
C LEU A 205 6.86 -34.47 5.74
N PRO A 206 6.48 -33.21 6.14
CA PRO A 206 5.08 -32.84 6.23
C PRO A 206 4.35 -32.97 4.89
N SER A 207 3.04 -33.20 4.96
CA SER A 207 2.18 -33.24 3.76
C SER A 207 2.05 -31.86 3.11
N LEU A 208 1.69 -31.80 1.83
CA LEU A 208 1.40 -30.53 1.15
C LEU A 208 0.28 -29.75 1.85
N LYS A 209 -0.67 -30.44 2.50
CA LYS A 209 -1.72 -29.83 3.32
C LYS A 209 -1.14 -29.10 4.53
N ASN A 210 -0.19 -29.72 5.26
CA ASN A 210 0.47 -29.08 6.41
C ASN A 210 1.23 -27.81 6.00
N LEU A 211 1.81 -27.80 4.80
CA LEU A 211 2.52 -26.66 4.23
C LEU A 211 1.60 -25.60 3.62
N GLY A 212 0.28 -25.80 3.66
CA GLY A 212 -0.70 -24.87 3.11
C GLY A 212 -0.68 -24.77 1.58
N VAL A 213 -0.27 -25.85 0.88
CA VAL A 213 -0.29 -25.89 -0.59
C VAL A 213 -1.71 -26.21 -1.05
N ALA A 214 -2.48 -25.16 -1.31
CA ALA A 214 -3.88 -25.20 -1.69
C ALA A 214 -4.22 -24.05 -2.65
N LEU A 215 -5.35 -24.14 -3.34
CA LEU A 215 -5.95 -23.01 -4.05
C LEU A 215 -7.03 -22.38 -3.18
N ASP A 216 -6.90 -21.08 -2.95
CA ASP A 216 -7.92 -20.30 -2.25
C ASP A 216 -8.93 -19.76 -3.28
N PRO A 217 -10.25 -19.95 -3.10
CA PRO A 217 -11.28 -19.46 -4.01
C PRO A 217 -11.46 -17.93 -3.97
N SER A 218 -10.56 -17.19 -3.36
CA SER A 218 -10.59 -15.73 -3.24
C SER A 218 -10.37 -15.02 -4.58
N LEU A 219 -11.41 -14.33 -5.06
CA LEU A 219 -11.30 -13.47 -6.25
C LEU A 219 -10.50 -12.19 -5.98
N LEU A 220 -10.38 -11.76 -4.73
CA LEU A 220 -9.47 -10.68 -4.32
C LEU A 220 -8.03 -11.06 -4.67
N MET A 221 -7.59 -12.28 -4.32
CA MET A 221 -6.23 -12.74 -4.62
C MET A 221 -5.99 -12.81 -6.14
N ILE A 222 -6.96 -13.30 -6.91
CA ILE A 222 -6.89 -13.34 -8.38
C ILE A 222 -6.82 -11.91 -8.96
N GLY A 223 -7.70 -11.01 -8.52
CA GLY A 223 -7.72 -9.61 -8.96
C GLY A 223 -6.43 -8.88 -8.60
N PHE A 224 -5.93 -9.09 -7.39
CA PHE A 224 -4.68 -8.49 -6.95
C PHE A 224 -3.48 -9.04 -7.73
N GLY A 225 -3.44 -10.34 -7.96
CA GLY A 225 -2.45 -11.00 -8.83
C GLY A 225 -2.40 -10.38 -10.22
N ALA A 226 -3.57 -10.10 -10.81
CA ALA A 226 -3.67 -9.42 -12.10
C ALA A 226 -3.09 -8.00 -12.09
N LEU A 227 -3.21 -7.28 -10.96
CA LEU A 227 -2.68 -5.91 -10.82
C LEU A 227 -1.16 -5.88 -10.62
N ILE A 228 -0.59 -6.79 -9.82
CA ILE A 228 0.86 -6.82 -9.54
C ILE A 228 1.69 -7.35 -10.72
N GLY A 229 1.07 -8.10 -11.62
CA GLY A 229 1.68 -8.58 -12.85
C GLY A 229 2.52 -9.86 -12.70
N LEU A 230 2.90 -10.42 -13.86
CA LEU A 230 3.48 -11.76 -13.97
C LEU A 230 4.81 -11.91 -13.20
N ARG A 231 5.69 -10.89 -13.25
CA ARG A 231 7.00 -10.95 -12.56
C ARG A 231 6.82 -11.11 -11.05
N ALA A 232 5.94 -10.32 -10.45
CA ALA A 232 5.68 -10.39 -9.01
C ALA A 232 4.96 -11.69 -8.64
N GLY A 233 3.98 -12.14 -9.44
CA GLY A 233 3.29 -13.40 -9.23
C GLY A 233 4.22 -14.61 -9.26
N LEU A 234 5.11 -14.70 -10.25
CA LEU A 234 6.12 -15.77 -10.32
C LEU A 234 7.15 -15.69 -9.18
N SER A 235 7.51 -14.47 -8.75
CA SER A 235 8.42 -14.29 -7.61
C SER A 235 7.78 -14.73 -6.29
N LEU A 236 6.48 -14.48 -6.10
CA LEU A 236 5.69 -15.01 -4.97
C LEU A 236 5.67 -16.54 -4.98
N LEU A 237 5.44 -17.14 -6.14
CA LEU A 237 5.45 -18.60 -6.27
C LEU A 237 6.83 -19.20 -5.92
N LEU A 238 7.91 -18.59 -6.44
CA LEU A 238 9.28 -19.00 -6.12
C LEU A 238 9.57 -18.86 -4.63
N GLY A 239 9.19 -17.71 -4.03
CA GLY A 239 9.35 -17.47 -2.59
C GLY A 239 8.56 -18.48 -1.75
N ALA A 240 7.32 -18.79 -2.14
CA ALA A 240 6.51 -19.78 -1.45
C ALA A 240 7.10 -21.19 -1.56
N PHE A 241 7.62 -21.57 -2.72
CA PHE A 241 8.33 -22.84 -2.88
C PHE A 241 9.55 -22.93 -1.97
N LEU A 242 10.38 -21.89 -1.92
CA LEU A 242 11.56 -21.85 -1.06
C LEU A 242 11.20 -21.85 0.42
N ALA A 243 10.21 -21.06 0.82
CA ALA A 243 9.79 -20.96 2.22
C ALA A 243 9.10 -22.23 2.70
N TRP A 244 7.97 -22.56 2.09
CA TRP A 244 7.09 -23.62 2.55
C TRP A 244 7.50 -25.01 2.04
N GLY A 245 8.09 -25.11 0.85
CA GLY A 245 8.53 -26.38 0.25
C GLY A 245 9.93 -26.82 0.67
N VAL A 246 10.81 -25.91 1.03
CA VAL A 246 12.21 -26.23 1.34
C VAL A 246 12.57 -25.88 2.77
N LEU A 247 12.53 -24.60 3.13
CA LEU A 247 13.04 -24.12 4.43
C LEU A 247 12.16 -24.52 5.60
N GLY A 248 10.83 -24.50 5.46
CA GLY A 248 9.92 -24.92 6.52
C GLY A 248 10.12 -26.39 6.91
N PRO A 249 10.05 -27.35 5.98
CA PRO A 249 10.36 -28.75 6.25
C PRO A 249 11.77 -28.95 6.83
N TRP A 250 12.75 -28.22 6.34
CA TRP A 250 14.12 -28.31 6.82
C TRP A 250 14.27 -27.78 8.26
N ALA A 251 13.60 -26.68 8.62
CA ALA A 251 13.59 -26.12 9.97
C ALA A 251 12.96 -27.10 10.97
N VAL A 252 11.83 -27.74 10.61
CA VAL A 252 11.20 -28.79 11.43
C VAL A 252 12.13 -30.00 11.59
N ALA A 253 12.74 -30.48 10.51
CA ALA A 253 13.66 -31.62 10.55
C ALA A 253 14.90 -31.37 11.42
N ARG A 254 15.28 -30.10 11.62
CA ARG A 254 16.38 -29.69 12.49
C ARG A 254 15.95 -29.36 13.93
N GLY A 255 14.64 -29.37 14.21
CA GLY A 255 14.10 -28.97 15.51
C GLY A 255 14.17 -27.46 15.77
N TRP A 256 14.31 -26.63 14.73
CA TRP A 256 14.32 -25.16 14.83
C TRP A 256 12.92 -24.55 14.76
N ALA A 257 11.97 -25.29 14.23
CA ALA A 257 10.56 -24.94 14.23
C ALA A 257 9.74 -26.15 14.70
N GLU A 258 8.66 -25.89 15.41
CA GLU A 258 7.76 -26.93 15.89
C GLU A 258 6.85 -27.43 14.74
N ALA A 259 6.56 -28.72 14.75
CA ALA A 259 5.55 -29.29 13.88
C ALA A 259 4.16 -29.03 14.49
N GLY A 260 3.23 -28.54 13.69
CA GLY A 260 1.85 -28.42 14.11
C GLY A 260 1.09 -29.76 14.11
N ALA A 261 -0.23 -29.71 14.28
CA ALA A 261 -1.08 -30.90 14.25
C ALA A 261 -0.98 -31.63 12.91
N ALA A 262 -0.98 -32.98 12.93
CA ALA A 262 -0.77 -33.81 11.75
C ALA A 262 -1.79 -33.59 10.63
N ASP A 263 -3.01 -33.23 10.97
CA ASP A 263 -4.11 -32.92 10.06
C ASP A 263 -4.33 -31.42 9.83
N GLY A 264 -3.57 -30.56 10.51
CA GLY A 264 -3.64 -29.10 10.47
C GLY A 264 -2.70 -28.47 9.43
N VAL A 265 -2.85 -27.16 9.24
CA VAL A 265 -1.91 -26.32 8.48
C VAL A 265 -0.92 -25.70 9.47
N TRP A 266 0.37 -25.82 9.21
CA TRP A 266 1.46 -25.41 10.12
C TRP A 266 1.92 -23.96 9.86
N PHE A 267 1.00 -23.09 9.47
CA PHE A 267 1.38 -21.70 9.16
C PHE A 267 1.92 -20.96 10.37
N SER A 268 1.20 -20.99 11.50
CA SER A 268 1.54 -20.23 12.70
C SER A 268 2.85 -20.71 13.33
N GLU A 269 3.12 -22.00 13.27
CA GLU A 269 4.32 -22.62 13.81
C GLU A 269 5.56 -22.29 12.94
N LEU A 270 5.40 -22.39 11.63
CA LEU A 270 6.50 -22.20 10.70
C LEU A 270 6.80 -20.71 10.42
N VAL A 271 5.78 -19.84 10.39
CA VAL A 271 5.97 -18.43 10.07
C VAL A 271 6.87 -17.73 11.08
N THR A 272 6.87 -18.13 12.34
CA THR A 272 7.73 -17.58 13.39
C THR A 272 9.21 -17.71 13.06
N TRP A 273 9.61 -18.76 12.35
CA TRP A 273 10.96 -18.98 11.87
C TRP A 273 11.19 -18.43 10.46
N LEU A 274 10.25 -18.70 9.54
CA LEU A 274 10.37 -18.31 8.14
C LEU A 274 10.36 -16.79 7.92
N LEU A 275 9.75 -16.03 8.83
CA LEU A 275 9.72 -14.57 8.73
C LEU A 275 11.14 -13.96 8.72
N TRP A 276 12.12 -14.56 9.38
CA TRP A 276 13.46 -13.99 9.52
C TRP A 276 14.22 -13.92 8.17
N PRO A 277 14.38 -15.03 7.41
CA PRO A 277 14.97 -14.94 6.08
C PRO A 277 14.10 -14.13 5.10
N GLY A 278 12.76 -14.21 5.18
CA GLY A 278 11.86 -13.45 4.32
C GLY A 278 11.97 -11.94 4.54
N VAL A 279 11.96 -11.50 5.80
CA VAL A 279 12.16 -10.10 6.19
C VAL A 279 13.56 -9.62 5.77
N THR A 280 14.59 -10.42 6.01
CA THR A 280 15.97 -10.07 5.63
C THR A 280 16.10 -9.87 4.12
N LEU A 281 15.55 -10.79 3.31
CA LEU A 281 15.53 -10.67 1.85
C LEU A 281 14.87 -9.35 1.41
N THR A 282 13.68 -9.08 1.94
CA THR A 282 12.90 -7.88 1.60
C THR A 282 13.60 -6.59 2.02
N VAL A 283 14.07 -6.53 3.27
CA VAL A 283 14.69 -5.33 3.85
C VAL A 283 16.01 -5.01 3.18
N VAL A 284 16.88 -6.00 3.03
CA VAL A 284 18.19 -5.78 2.40
C VAL A 284 18.04 -5.38 0.93
N ALA A 285 17.15 -6.03 0.18
CA ALA A 285 16.89 -5.63 -1.22
C ALA A 285 16.31 -4.21 -1.30
N ALA A 286 15.36 -3.87 -0.43
CA ALA A 286 14.74 -2.55 -0.40
C ALA A 286 15.77 -1.45 -0.04
N LEU A 287 16.60 -1.67 0.97
CA LEU A 287 17.66 -0.74 1.37
C LEU A 287 18.72 -0.60 0.27
N THR A 288 19.13 -1.69 -0.37
CA THR A 288 20.08 -1.66 -1.49
C THR A 288 19.53 -0.85 -2.66
N SER A 289 18.30 -1.13 -3.09
CA SER A 289 17.62 -0.37 -4.15
C SER A 289 17.48 1.10 -3.78
N PHE A 290 17.17 1.39 -2.52
CA PHE A 290 17.05 2.77 -2.00
C PHE A 290 18.38 3.51 -2.06
N VAL A 291 19.46 2.94 -1.51
CA VAL A 291 20.81 3.54 -1.52
C VAL A 291 21.26 3.83 -2.95
N LEU A 292 21.11 2.87 -3.86
CA LEU A 292 21.49 3.05 -5.27
C LEU A 292 20.63 4.12 -5.95
N SER A 293 19.34 4.24 -5.60
CA SER A 293 18.47 5.31 -6.10
C SER A 293 18.95 6.68 -5.60
N VAL A 294 19.26 6.80 -4.31
CA VAL A 294 19.79 8.05 -3.72
C VAL A 294 21.10 8.45 -4.39
N LEU A 295 22.00 7.52 -4.63
CA LEU A 295 23.28 7.79 -5.31
C LEU A 295 23.08 8.31 -6.74
N LYS A 296 22.09 7.79 -7.48
CA LYS A 296 21.73 8.32 -8.81
C LYS A 296 21.12 9.73 -8.72
N VAL A 297 20.28 9.98 -7.73
CA VAL A 297 19.56 11.25 -7.53
C VAL A 297 20.43 12.34 -6.91
N ARG A 298 21.58 12.02 -6.31
CA ARG A 298 22.47 12.94 -5.58
C ARG A 298 22.81 14.24 -6.34
N ARG A 299 22.89 14.17 -7.68
CA ARG A 299 23.13 15.37 -8.52
C ARG A 299 21.95 16.34 -8.50
N GLY A 300 20.70 15.83 -8.44
CA GLY A 300 19.48 16.63 -8.33
C GLY A 300 19.31 17.26 -6.96
N LEU A 301 19.57 16.53 -5.87
CA LEU A 301 19.48 17.04 -4.49
C LEU A 301 20.44 18.21 -4.25
N ALA A 302 21.63 18.20 -4.86
CA ALA A 302 22.58 19.32 -4.77
C ALA A 302 22.07 20.59 -5.49
N ALA A 303 21.24 20.44 -6.53
CA ALA A 303 20.59 21.56 -7.21
C ALA A 303 19.45 22.16 -6.37
N GLU A 304 18.68 21.32 -5.66
CA GLU A 304 17.63 21.76 -4.74
C GLU A 304 18.16 22.66 -3.61
N ALA A 305 19.27 22.24 -2.99
CA ALA A 305 19.91 23.00 -1.93
C ALA A 305 20.38 24.41 -2.39
N ARG A 306 20.63 24.56 -3.69
CA ARG A 306 21.07 25.84 -4.29
C ARG A 306 19.92 26.74 -4.74
N MET A 307 18.73 26.17 -5.02
CA MET A 307 17.55 26.92 -5.45
C MET A 307 16.69 27.40 -4.28
N GLY A 308 17.29 27.90 -3.20
CA GLY A 308 16.68 28.44 -2.00
C GLY A 308 15.58 29.46 -2.28
N GLY A 309 14.44 28.99 -2.78
CA GLY A 309 13.20 29.73 -2.76
C GLY A 309 12.76 29.84 -1.31
N GLY A 310 12.89 31.02 -0.72
CA GLY A 310 12.51 31.27 0.66
C GLY A 310 11.13 30.68 0.96
N LEU A 311 11.03 29.98 2.07
CA LEU A 311 9.76 29.41 2.55
C LEU A 311 8.72 30.53 2.57
N ARG A 312 7.71 30.46 1.70
CA ARG A 312 6.58 31.40 1.78
C ARG A 312 5.98 31.28 3.17
N GLY A 313 5.72 32.40 3.86
CA GLY A 313 5.30 32.42 5.26
C GLY A 313 4.15 31.47 5.59
N GLY A 314 3.17 31.32 4.69
CA GLY A 314 2.08 30.35 4.86
C GLY A 314 2.51 28.88 4.83
N TYR A 315 3.50 28.51 4.03
CA TYR A 315 4.04 27.15 4.00
C TYR A 315 4.84 26.83 5.28
N ALA A 316 5.68 27.78 5.72
CA ALA A 316 6.44 27.63 6.97
C ALA A 316 5.50 27.49 8.18
N LEU A 317 4.41 28.27 8.22
CA LEU A 317 3.39 28.18 9.26
C LEU A 317 2.70 26.81 9.22
N ALA A 318 2.29 26.32 8.06
CA ALA A 318 1.66 25.00 7.92
C ALA A 318 2.60 23.88 8.40
N LEU A 319 3.87 23.91 8.00
CA LEU A 319 4.85 22.91 8.44
C LEU A 319 5.09 22.99 9.95
N ALA A 320 5.22 24.17 10.53
CA ALA A 320 5.37 24.37 11.97
C ALA A 320 4.15 23.86 12.74
N THR A 321 2.93 24.15 12.25
CA THR A 321 1.68 23.71 12.88
C THR A 321 1.57 22.18 12.88
N VAL A 322 1.86 21.53 11.76
CA VAL A 322 1.80 20.07 11.66
C VAL A 322 2.93 19.43 12.49
N THR A 323 4.11 20.01 12.54
CA THR A 323 5.19 19.56 13.42
C THR A 323 4.77 19.64 14.89
N ALA A 324 4.19 20.75 15.32
CA ALA A 324 3.68 20.89 16.67
C ALA A 324 2.58 19.87 16.99
N LEU A 325 1.65 19.64 16.05
CA LEU A 325 0.63 18.60 16.18
C LEU A 325 1.25 17.22 16.39
N ILE A 326 2.23 16.84 15.57
CA ILE A 326 2.92 15.54 15.69
C ILE A 326 3.64 15.44 17.04
N CYS A 327 4.35 16.50 17.48
CA CYS A 327 5.04 16.48 18.76
C CYS A 327 4.07 16.30 19.94
N VAL A 328 2.93 17.00 19.92
CA VAL A 328 1.90 16.87 20.97
C VAL A 328 1.30 15.47 20.97
N VAL A 329 0.89 14.98 19.80
CA VAL A 329 0.23 13.67 19.67
C VAL A 329 1.21 12.53 19.98
N ALA A 330 2.44 12.58 19.46
CA ALA A 330 3.47 11.57 19.74
C ALA A 330 3.87 11.54 21.22
N GLY A 331 3.99 12.72 21.85
CA GLY A 331 4.27 12.83 23.27
C GLY A 331 3.13 12.29 24.14
N SER A 332 1.87 12.61 23.80
CA SER A 332 0.71 12.21 24.59
C SER A 332 0.33 10.72 24.43
N LEU A 333 0.48 10.15 23.22
CA LEU A 333 0.08 8.76 22.96
C LEU A 333 1.21 7.75 23.21
N PHE A 334 2.46 8.12 22.94
CA PHE A 334 3.59 7.18 22.96
C PHE A 334 4.72 7.61 23.90
N GLY A 335 4.56 8.73 24.62
CA GLY A 335 5.59 9.24 25.53
C GLY A 335 6.86 9.74 24.81
N LEU A 336 6.80 10.01 23.50
CA LEU A 336 8.00 10.40 22.75
C LEU A 336 8.47 11.80 23.13
N PRO A 337 9.77 11.98 23.42
CA PRO A 337 10.33 13.30 23.64
C PRO A 337 10.17 14.21 22.42
N VAL A 338 9.96 15.52 22.63
CA VAL A 338 9.75 16.50 21.55
C VAL A 338 10.89 16.47 20.52
N TRP A 339 12.13 16.40 20.98
CA TRP A 339 13.29 16.36 20.09
C TRP A 339 13.32 15.16 19.16
N VAL A 340 12.85 13.98 19.64
CA VAL A 340 12.71 12.74 18.84
C VAL A 340 11.70 12.95 17.72
N SER A 341 10.55 13.54 18.03
CA SER A 341 9.49 13.83 17.06
C SER A 341 9.93 14.90 16.04
N VAL A 342 10.61 15.96 16.48
CA VAL A 342 11.15 17.00 15.57
C VAL A 342 12.20 16.40 14.62
N LEU A 343 13.09 15.56 15.13
CA LEU A 343 14.08 14.87 14.28
C LEU A 343 13.39 13.94 13.26
N ALA A 344 12.32 13.22 13.67
CA ALA A 344 11.54 12.38 12.77
C ALA A 344 10.86 13.20 11.66
N VAL A 345 10.30 14.38 11.98
CA VAL A 345 9.72 15.29 10.99
C VAL A 345 10.79 15.82 10.04
N ALA A 346 11.94 16.22 10.54
CA ALA A 346 13.06 16.68 9.70
C ALA A 346 13.54 15.56 8.75
N LEU A 347 13.69 14.33 9.28
CA LEU A 347 14.05 13.17 8.48
C LEU A 347 12.95 12.81 7.47
N SER A 348 11.66 12.97 7.83
CA SER A 348 10.55 12.71 6.93
C SER A 348 10.58 13.63 5.71
N TYR A 349 10.97 14.89 5.85
CA TYR A 349 11.13 15.80 4.73
C TYR A 349 12.18 15.29 3.74
N VAL A 350 13.36 14.92 4.23
CA VAL A 350 14.44 14.38 3.38
C VAL A 350 14.00 13.10 2.68
N LEU A 351 13.38 12.19 3.43
CA LEU A 351 12.92 10.91 2.88
C LEU A 351 11.74 11.08 1.91
N ALA A 352 10.86 12.05 2.14
CA ALA A 352 9.75 12.36 1.24
C ALA A 352 10.24 12.94 -0.10
N VAL A 353 11.28 13.79 -0.10
CA VAL A 353 11.93 14.26 -1.34
C VAL A 353 12.41 13.07 -2.18
N ILE A 354 13.10 12.13 -1.53
CA ILE A 354 13.62 10.93 -2.21
C ILE A 354 12.45 10.04 -2.68
N ALA A 355 11.45 9.82 -1.83
CA ALA A 355 10.27 9.03 -2.17
C ALA A 355 9.52 9.58 -3.38
N ALA A 356 9.23 10.87 -3.36
CA ALA A 356 8.52 11.55 -4.45
C ALA A 356 9.30 11.49 -5.76
N ARG A 357 10.63 11.66 -5.72
CA ARG A 357 11.48 11.55 -6.90
C ARG A 357 11.51 10.12 -7.45
N VAL A 358 11.78 9.13 -6.60
CA VAL A 358 11.79 7.72 -7.02
C VAL A 358 10.44 7.31 -7.58
N SER A 359 9.35 7.69 -6.91
CA SER A 359 7.99 7.41 -7.37
C SER A 359 7.66 8.15 -8.68
N GLY A 360 8.15 9.39 -8.82
CA GLY A 360 7.99 10.18 -10.04
C GLY A 360 8.67 9.60 -11.27
N GLU A 361 9.83 8.96 -11.08
CA GLU A 361 10.60 8.30 -12.14
C GLU A 361 10.11 6.88 -12.43
N THR A 362 9.74 6.11 -11.39
CA THR A 362 9.51 4.65 -11.51
C THR A 362 8.05 4.24 -11.34
N GLY A 363 7.19 5.11 -10.81
CA GLY A 363 5.82 4.78 -10.44
C GLY A 363 5.67 3.98 -9.14
N VAL A 364 6.77 3.65 -8.45
CA VAL A 364 6.76 2.85 -7.22
C VAL A 364 7.34 3.65 -6.07
N THR A 365 6.57 3.81 -5.01
CA THR A 365 7.01 4.51 -3.79
C THR A 365 7.73 3.52 -2.86
N PRO A 366 8.99 3.78 -2.45
CA PRO A 366 9.76 2.86 -1.62
C PRO A 366 9.44 2.98 -0.13
N VAL A 367 8.17 3.02 0.27
CA VAL A 367 7.72 3.27 1.66
C VAL A 367 8.34 2.30 2.65
N GLY A 368 8.40 1.01 2.29
CA GLY A 368 9.00 -0.02 3.14
C GLY A 368 10.48 0.24 3.45
N ALA A 369 11.27 0.67 2.44
CA ALA A 369 12.69 1.01 2.64
C ALA A 369 12.86 2.25 3.53
N LEU A 370 12.04 3.28 3.32
CA LEU A 370 12.09 4.53 4.08
C LEU A 370 11.83 4.30 5.58
N GLY A 371 10.80 3.50 5.89
CA GLY A 371 10.53 3.09 7.26
C GLY A 371 11.71 2.34 7.90
N LYS A 372 12.38 1.45 7.13
CA LYS A 372 13.55 0.69 7.64
C LYS A 372 14.77 1.57 7.86
N VAL A 373 15.04 2.55 6.98
CA VAL A 373 16.10 3.55 7.23
C VAL A 373 15.86 4.26 8.55
N THR A 374 14.62 4.66 8.83
CA THR A 374 14.28 5.32 10.08
C THR A 374 14.37 4.38 11.28
N GLN A 375 13.87 3.14 11.18
CA GLN A 375 14.02 2.15 12.24
C GLN A 375 15.49 1.92 12.60
N LEU A 376 16.37 1.78 11.60
CA LEU A 376 17.82 1.65 11.82
C LEU A 376 18.41 2.90 12.48
N THR A 377 18.00 4.09 12.03
CA THR A 377 18.45 5.36 12.62
C THR A 377 18.06 5.44 14.10
N TYR A 378 16.79 5.18 14.42
CA TYR A 378 16.31 5.27 15.80
C TYR A 378 16.70 4.08 16.66
N GLY A 379 17.04 2.94 16.08
CA GLY A 379 17.71 1.86 16.80
C GLY A 379 19.06 2.28 17.40
N VAL A 380 19.73 3.27 16.78
CA VAL A 380 20.98 3.88 17.29
C VAL A 380 20.70 5.09 18.18
N VAL A 381 19.74 5.93 17.81
CA VAL A 381 19.44 7.21 18.50
C VAL A 381 18.69 6.99 19.82
N THR A 382 17.78 6.02 19.84
CA THR A 382 16.98 5.64 21.03
C THR A 382 17.03 4.11 21.23
N PRO A 383 18.18 3.55 21.60
CA PRO A 383 18.35 2.11 21.70
C PRO A 383 17.41 1.52 22.76
N GLY A 384 16.76 0.41 22.43
CA GLY A 384 15.82 -0.30 23.31
C GLY A 384 14.40 0.28 23.33
N ASP A 385 14.15 1.48 22.80
CA ASP A 385 12.82 2.08 22.77
C ASP A 385 12.05 1.65 21.51
N MET A 386 11.20 0.62 21.65
CA MET A 386 10.39 0.08 20.56
C MET A 386 9.33 1.07 20.08
N ALA A 387 8.75 1.88 20.97
CA ALA A 387 7.74 2.86 20.62
C ALA A 387 8.36 3.98 19.80
N ALA A 388 9.51 4.53 20.22
CA ALA A 388 10.25 5.52 19.46
C ALA A 388 10.66 4.96 18.08
N ASN A 389 11.18 3.74 18.03
CA ASN A 389 11.61 3.09 16.80
C ASN A 389 10.46 2.97 15.77
N LEU A 390 9.32 2.41 16.19
CA LEU A 390 8.18 2.18 15.31
C LEU A 390 7.45 3.48 14.93
N MET A 391 7.20 4.36 15.90
CA MET A 391 6.38 5.54 15.65
C MET A 391 7.13 6.63 14.89
N THR A 392 8.43 6.80 15.10
CA THR A 392 9.24 7.71 14.26
C THR A 392 9.36 7.20 12.81
N ALA A 393 9.51 5.88 12.65
CA ALA A 393 9.50 5.27 11.33
C ALA A 393 8.10 5.35 10.67
N ASN A 394 7.02 5.34 11.46
CA ASN A 394 5.68 5.62 10.98
C ASN A 394 5.53 7.07 10.49
N ILE A 395 6.03 8.07 11.26
CA ILE A 395 6.04 9.47 10.82
C ILE A 395 6.73 9.60 9.47
N THR A 396 7.93 9.04 9.33
CA THR A 396 8.72 9.18 8.11
C THR A 396 8.15 8.40 6.92
N GLY A 397 7.83 7.14 7.11
CA GLY A 397 7.28 6.28 6.05
C GLY A 397 5.88 6.71 5.62
N GLY A 398 5.03 7.07 6.58
CA GLY A 398 3.66 7.52 6.34
C GLY A 398 3.62 8.86 5.62
N ALA A 399 4.38 9.85 6.09
CA ALA A 399 4.47 11.14 5.43
C ALA A 399 5.07 11.03 4.01
N ALA A 400 6.10 10.21 3.83
CA ALA A 400 6.71 10.00 2.51
C ALA A 400 5.76 9.27 1.54
N GLY A 401 4.99 8.28 2.02
CA GLY A 401 3.96 7.60 1.24
C GLY A 401 2.87 8.55 0.79
N GLN A 402 2.27 9.28 1.73
CA GLN A 402 1.22 10.26 1.44
C GLN A 402 1.71 11.41 0.53
N CYS A 403 2.98 11.82 0.69
CA CYS A 403 3.60 12.80 -0.20
C CYS A 403 3.69 12.28 -1.64
N ALA A 404 4.15 11.05 -1.83
CA ALA A 404 4.27 10.46 -3.16
C ALA A 404 2.89 10.27 -3.83
N ASP A 405 1.89 9.81 -3.08
CA ASP A 405 0.52 9.65 -3.59
C ASP A 405 -0.06 10.99 -4.04
N MET A 406 0.11 12.04 -3.23
CA MET A 406 -0.31 13.38 -3.61
C MET A 406 0.43 13.91 -4.85
N MET A 407 1.70 13.59 -5.03
CA MET A 407 2.45 14.02 -6.23
C MET A 407 1.89 13.38 -7.50
N HIS A 408 1.40 12.14 -7.47
CA HIS A 408 0.67 11.52 -8.58
C HIS A 408 -0.64 12.28 -8.87
N ASP A 409 -1.42 12.62 -7.86
CA ASP A 409 -2.67 13.37 -8.03
C ASP A 409 -2.42 14.80 -8.55
N LEU A 410 -1.39 15.48 -8.06
CA LEU A 410 -0.98 16.80 -8.56
C LEU A 410 -0.51 16.75 -10.02
N LYS A 411 0.18 15.67 -10.44
CA LYS A 411 0.55 15.46 -11.84
C LYS A 411 -0.68 15.25 -12.71
N THR A 412 -1.67 14.50 -12.23
CA THR A 412 -2.98 14.35 -12.90
C THR A 412 -3.60 15.72 -13.16
N GLY A 413 -3.69 16.55 -12.12
CA GLY A 413 -4.23 17.91 -12.22
C GLY A 413 -3.45 18.81 -13.17
N TRP A 414 -2.12 18.73 -13.12
CA TRP A 414 -1.25 19.46 -14.04
C TRP A 414 -1.57 19.14 -15.51
N ILE A 415 -1.72 17.86 -15.85
CA ILE A 415 -1.99 17.41 -17.23
C ILE A 415 -3.37 17.83 -17.75
N ILE A 416 -4.36 17.97 -16.83
CA ILE A 416 -5.73 18.38 -17.21
C ILE A 416 -6.01 19.86 -16.97
N GLY A 417 -5.01 20.63 -16.50
CA GLY A 417 -5.12 22.06 -16.25
C GLY A 417 -5.95 22.42 -15.01
N ALA A 418 -5.94 21.59 -13.97
CA ALA A 418 -6.62 21.86 -12.70
C ALA A 418 -5.77 22.75 -11.77
N LYS A 419 -6.41 23.48 -10.86
CA LYS A 419 -5.74 24.34 -9.88
C LYS A 419 -5.16 23.50 -8.74
N PRO A 420 -3.82 23.52 -8.52
CA PRO A 420 -3.18 22.66 -7.53
C PRO A 420 -3.58 22.98 -6.08
N GLN A 421 -3.88 24.24 -5.76
CA GLN A 421 -4.34 24.62 -4.42
C GLN A 421 -5.64 23.90 -4.05
N LEU A 422 -6.56 23.77 -5.01
CA LEU A 422 -7.84 23.09 -4.79
C LEU A 422 -7.65 21.59 -4.57
N GLN A 423 -6.66 20.98 -5.25
CA GLN A 423 -6.29 19.58 -5.00
C GLN A 423 -5.68 19.38 -3.61
N ILE A 424 -4.86 20.34 -3.12
CA ILE A 424 -4.30 20.29 -1.76
C ILE A 424 -5.43 20.28 -0.71
N TYR A 425 -6.45 21.12 -0.88
CA TYR A 425 -7.62 21.10 0.02
C TYR A 425 -8.43 19.80 -0.11
N ALA A 426 -8.63 19.30 -1.32
CA ALA A 426 -9.30 18.02 -1.55
C ALA A 426 -8.55 16.86 -0.88
N GLN A 427 -7.21 16.86 -1.00
CA GLN A 427 -6.34 15.88 -0.35
C GLN A 427 -6.48 15.92 1.17
N ALA A 428 -6.42 17.12 1.77
CA ALA A 428 -6.58 17.27 3.22
C ALA A 428 -7.92 16.76 3.75
N LEU A 429 -9.02 17.04 3.01
CA LEU A 429 -10.36 16.51 3.34
C LEU A 429 -10.44 15.00 3.16
N GLY A 430 -9.77 14.46 2.14
CA GLY A 430 -9.62 13.03 1.95
C GLY A 430 -8.83 12.37 3.09
N VAL A 431 -7.70 12.96 3.50
CA VAL A 431 -6.93 12.50 4.69
C VAL A 431 -7.81 12.44 5.93
N LEU A 432 -8.59 13.51 6.18
CA LEU A 432 -9.52 13.52 7.32
C LEU A 432 -10.54 12.38 7.24
N THR A 433 -11.15 12.20 6.08
CA THR A 433 -12.12 11.12 5.85
C THR A 433 -11.49 9.75 6.03
N GLY A 434 -10.32 9.54 5.46
CA GLY A 434 -9.58 8.28 5.56
C GLY A 434 -9.12 8.00 7.00
N ALA A 435 -8.69 9.02 7.73
CA ALA A 435 -8.31 8.87 9.13
C ALA A 435 -9.50 8.39 9.98
N LEU A 436 -10.68 8.97 9.78
CA LEU A 436 -11.89 8.56 10.51
C LEU A 436 -12.39 7.18 10.06
N ALA A 437 -12.56 6.96 8.76
CA ALA A 437 -13.10 5.72 8.23
C ALA A 437 -12.09 4.56 8.31
N GLY A 438 -10.83 4.79 7.96
CA GLY A 438 -9.79 3.76 7.96
C GLY A 438 -9.48 3.22 9.33
N THR A 439 -9.43 4.08 10.35
CA THR A 439 -9.23 3.66 11.74
C THR A 439 -10.43 2.91 12.30
N ALA A 440 -11.65 3.34 11.97
CA ALA A 440 -12.86 2.60 12.34
C ALA A 440 -12.88 1.21 11.72
N VAL A 441 -12.57 1.11 10.41
CA VAL A 441 -12.48 -0.17 9.71
C VAL A 441 -11.38 -1.06 10.28
N TYR A 442 -10.21 -0.50 10.59
CA TYR A 442 -9.11 -1.26 11.20
C TYR A 442 -9.53 -1.89 12.53
N LEU A 443 -10.13 -1.11 13.44
CA LEU A 443 -10.57 -1.60 14.74
C LEU A 443 -11.70 -2.63 14.65
N VAL A 444 -12.55 -2.55 13.62
CA VAL A 444 -13.58 -3.56 13.34
C VAL A 444 -12.97 -4.84 12.78
N LEU A 445 -12.01 -4.73 11.87
CA LEU A 445 -11.37 -5.89 11.25
C LEU A 445 -10.42 -6.63 12.20
N VAL A 446 -9.82 -5.92 13.15
CA VAL A 446 -8.80 -6.46 14.07
C VAL A 446 -9.14 -6.03 15.50
N PRO A 447 -10.23 -6.57 16.08
CA PRO A 447 -10.60 -6.27 17.47
C PRO A 447 -9.63 -6.86 18.49
N ASP A 448 -8.93 -7.93 18.16
CA ASP A 448 -7.87 -8.56 18.96
C ASP A 448 -6.59 -8.73 18.11
N PRO A 449 -5.71 -7.73 18.08
CA PRO A 449 -4.48 -7.83 17.31
C PRO A 449 -3.59 -9.01 17.68
N ALA A 450 -3.51 -9.35 18.97
CA ALA A 450 -2.64 -10.42 19.45
C ALA A 450 -3.10 -11.81 19.02
N GLY A 451 -4.41 -12.07 19.07
CA GLY A 451 -4.99 -13.36 18.66
C GLY A 451 -5.24 -13.50 17.16
N MET A 452 -5.34 -12.39 16.43
CA MET A 452 -5.75 -12.42 15.02
C MET A 452 -4.61 -12.22 14.03
N LEU A 453 -3.66 -11.32 14.31
CA LEU A 453 -2.59 -11.02 13.36
C LEU A 453 -1.52 -12.11 13.35
N MET A 454 -0.85 -12.26 12.20
CA MET A 454 0.12 -13.33 11.92
C MET A 454 -0.49 -14.74 11.96
N THR A 455 -1.81 -14.83 11.72
CA THR A 455 -2.54 -16.10 11.54
C THR A 455 -2.75 -16.41 10.05
N PRO A 456 -3.19 -17.66 9.71
CA PRO A 456 -3.52 -17.99 8.31
C PRO A 456 -4.58 -17.09 7.68
N GLU A 457 -5.53 -16.61 8.48
CA GLU A 457 -6.60 -15.69 8.06
C GLU A 457 -6.11 -14.26 7.90
N TRP A 458 -5.24 -13.80 8.79
CA TRP A 458 -4.67 -12.45 8.81
C TRP A 458 -3.14 -12.50 8.88
N PRO A 459 -2.45 -12.85 7.78
CA PRO A 459 -0.99 -13.02 7.78
C PRO A 459 -0.21 -11.76 8.11
N ALA A 460 -0.77 -10.60 7.81
CA ALA A 460 -0.25 -9.27 8.11
C ALA A 460 1.27 -9.10 7.83
N PRO A 461 1.76 -9.39 6.60
CA PRO A 461 3.19 -9.50 6.32
C PRO A 461 3.95 -8.20 6.54
N ALA A 462 3.30 -7.05 6.37
CA ALA A 462 3.89 -5.77 6.68
C ALA A 462 4.12 -5.61 8.19
N VAL A 463 3.14 -6.03 9.02
CA VAL A 463 3.23 -6.03 10.50
C VAL A 463 4.40 -6.90 10.95
N ALA A 464 4.47 -8.14 10.44
CA ALA A 464 5.55 -9.09 10.74
C ALA A 464 6.93 -8.49 10.43
N THR A 465 7.07 -7.83 9.27
CA THR A 465 8.33 -7.20 8.86
C THR A 465 8.73 -6.04 9.77
N TRP A 466 7.77 -5.19 10.17
CA TRP A 466 8.07 -4.06 11.05
C TRP A 466 8.38 -4.52 12.48
N LYS A 467 7.63 -5.49 12.98
CA LYS A 467 7.84 -6.14 14.28
C LYS A 467 9.25 -6.75 14.37
N ALA A 468 9.62 -7.62 13.44
CA ALA A 468 10.91 -8.31 13.44
C ALA A 468 12.11 -7.35 13.46
N VAL A 469 12.06 -6.27 12.66
CA VAL A 469 13.14 -5.26 12.67
C VAL A 469 13.21 -4.53 14.02
N ALA A 470 12.07 -4.16 14.61
CA ALA A 470 12.04 -3.51 15.91
C ALA A 470 12.55 -4.44 17.03
N GLU A 471 12.22 -5.73 16.98
CA GLU A 471 12.72 -6.75 17.94
C GLU A 471 14.24 -6.87 17.89
N VAL A 472 14.84 -7.01 16.69
CA VAL A 472 16.30 -7.09 16.57
C VAL A 472 16.99 -5.83 17.06
N LEU A 473 16.42 -4.66 16.76
CA LEU A 473 17.02 -3.39 17.16
C LEU A 473 16.90 -3.11 18.68
N SER A 474 15.92 -3.71 19.35
CA SER A 474 15.71 -3.53 20.80
C SER A 474 16.32 -4.65 21.63
N ALA A 475 16.15 -5.92 21.24
CA ALA A 475 16.60 -7.10 21.98
C ALA A 475 17.93 -7.67 21.46
N GLY A 476 18.45 -7.13 20.36
CA GLY A 476 19.68 -7.60 19.73
C GLY A 476 19.51 -8.93 18.97
N LEU A 477 20.64 -9.55 18.63
CA LEU A 477 20.67 -10.79 17.85
C LEU A 477 20.07 -12.00 18.61
N GLY A 478 19.89 -11.89 19.92
CA GLY A 478 19.26 -12.94 20.75
C GLY A 478 17.78 -13.16 20.45
N ALA A 479 17.12 -12.22 19.73
CA ALA A 479 15.74 -12.38 19.26
C ALA A 479 15.62 -13.36 18.08
N ILE A 480 16.73 -13.71 17.42
CA ILE A 480 16.74 -14.55 16.22
C ILE A 480 16.68 -16.03 16.65
N PRO A 481 15.73 -16.83 16.13
CA PRO A 481 15.62 -18.24 16.43
C PRO A 481 16.86 -19.04 15.99
N ASP A 482 17.09 -20.17 16.62
CA ASP A 482 18.17 -21.09 16.27
C ASP A 482 18.13 -21.47 14.79
N GLY A 483 19.31 -21.49 14.16
CA GLY A 483 19.47 -21.82 12.74
C GLY A 483 19.00 -20.74 11.74
N ALA A 484 18.17 -19.76 12.14
CA ALA A 484 17.69 -18.73 11.24
C ALA A 484 18.81 -17.79 10.75
N GLY A 485 19.86 -17.56 11.54
CA GLY A 485 20.96 -16.68 11.20
C GLY A 485 21.66 -17.06 9.88
N ALA A 486 21.87 -18.35 9.62
CA ALA A 486 22.46 -18.83 8.36
C ALA A 486 21.52 -18.56 7.16
N ALA A 487 20.23 -18.82 7.30
CA ALA A 487 19.23 -18.53 6.29
C ALA A 487 19.10 -17.01 6.01
N MET A 488 19.19 -16.19 7.07
CA MET A 488 19.24 -14.72 6.95
C MET A 488 20.50 -14.25 6.20
N ALA A 489 21.67 -14.84 6.45
CA ALA A 489 22.90 -14.48 5.74
C ALA A 489 22.78 -14.75 4.22
N VAL A 490 22.22 -15.91 3.85
CA VAL A 490 21.95 -16.22 2.44
C VAL A 490 20.91 -15.26 1.86
N ALA A 491 19.82 -14.99 2.60
CA ALA A 491 18.79 -14.05 2.19
C ALA A 491 19.34 -12.61 2.02
N ALA A 492 20.28 -12.19 2.87
CA ALA A 492 20.94 -10.89 2.76
C ALA A 492 21.77 -10.79 1.46
N VAL A 493 22.57 -11.80 1.15
CA VAL A 493 23.35 -11.85 -0.10
C VAL A 493 22.44 -11.81 -1.31
N LEU A 494 21.36 -12.60 -1.33
CA LEU A 494 20.36 -12.58 -2.39
C LEU A 494 19.66 -11.22 -2.48
N GLY A 495 19.32 -10.61 -1.35
CA GLY A 495 18.71 -9.28 -1.27
C GLY A 495 19.61 -8.19 -1.84
N LEU A 496 20.90 -8.21 -1.48
CA LEU A 496 21.91 -7.30 -2.07
C LEU A 496 22.00 -7.48 -3.59
N PHE A 497 22.11 -8.71 -4.05
CA PHE A 497 22.22 -9.01 -5.48
C PHE A 497 20.95 -8.57 -6.25
N LEU A 498 19.77 -8.98 -5.81
CA LEU A 498 18.52 -8.65 -6.49
C LEU A 498 18.19 -7.15 -6.41
N GLY A 499 18.44 -6.51 -5.27
CA GLY A 499 18.24 -5.07 -5.09
C GLY A 499 19.20 -4.24 -5.97
N ALA A 500 20.46 -4.69 -6.12
CA ALA A 500 21.41 -4.06 -7.01
C ALA A 500 21.03 -4.31 -8.48
N ALA A 501 20.65 -5.53 -8.83
CA ALA A 501 20.26 -5.91 -10.18
C ALA A 501 19.08 -5.08 -10.69
N ASP A 502 18.06 -4.85 -9.86
CA ASP A 502 16.90 -4.02 -10.21
C ASP A 502 17.26 -2.56 -10.59
N ARG A 503 18.38 -2.05 -10.10
CA ARG A 503 18.80 -0.65 -10.30
C ARG A 503 19.98 -0.47 -11.26
N MET A 504 20.79 -1.50 -11.43
CA MET A 504 22.01 -1.43 -12.23
C MET A 504 21.87 -2.10 -13.60
N LEU A 505 21.03 -3.12 -13.72
CA LEU A 505 20.83 -3.80 -15.00
C LEU A 505 19.85 -3.04 -15.91
N PRO A 506 20.00 -3.20 -17.23
CA PRO A 506 18.98 -2.76 -18.18
C PRO A 506 17.62 -3.40 -17.87
N GLU A 507 16.54 -2.66 -18.10
CA GLU A 507 15.17 -3.06 -17.71
C GLU A 507 14.78 -4.46 -18.24
N HIS A 508 15.18 -4.81 -19.47
CA HIS A 508 14.86 -6.11 -20.08
C HIS A 508 15.54 -7.29 -19.37
N LEU A 509 16.70 -7.08 -18.73
CA LEU A 509 17.40 -8.09 -17.93
C LEU A 509 16.87 -8.09 -16.49
N ALA A 510 16.67 -6.92 -15.89
CA ALA A 510 16.10 -6.80 -14.54
C ALA A 510 14.73 -7.46 -14.45
N ARG A 511 13.89 -7.34 -15.48
CA ARG A 511 12.55 -7.98 -15.54
C ARG A 511 12.60 -9.52 -15.59
N ARG A 512 13.74 -10.12 -15.94
CA ARG A 512 13.91 -11.59 -15.94
C ARG A 512 14.28 -12.15 -14.57
N LEU A 513 14.77 -11.31 -13.67
CA LEU A 513 15.11 -11.70 -12.30
C LEU A 513 13.88 -11.62 -11.37
N PRO A 514 13.84 -12.47 -10.33
CA PRO A 514 12.77 -12.39 -9.34
C PRO A 514 12.72 -11.02 -8.65
N SER A 515 11.53 -10.59 -8.29
CA SER A 515 11.31 -9.44 -7.41
C SER A 515 11.58 -9.86 -5.97
N ALA A 516 12.65 -9.34 -5.35
CA ALA A 516 13.00 -9.70 -3.98
C ALA A 516 11.90 -9.33 -2.95
N PRO A 517 11.22 -8.16 -3.04
CA PRO A 517 10.10 -7.86 -2.14
C PRO A 517 8.97 -8.87 -2.28
N ALA A 518 8.58 -9.25 -3.50
CA ALA A 518 7.53 -10.24 -3.71
C ALA A 518 7.94 -11.62 -3.19
N ALA A 519 9.16 -12.08 -3.51
CA ALA A 519 9.68 -13.34 -3.01
C ALA A 519 9.74 -13.37 -1.47
N GLY A 520 10.20 -12.29 -0.83
CA GLY A 520 10.30 -12.21 0.63
C GLY A 520 8.94 -12.17 1.35
N VAL A 521 7.93 -11.51 0.76
CA VAL A 521 6.56 -11.53 1.29
C VAL A 521 5.98 -12.94 1.32
N ALA A 522 6.32 -13.78 0.35
CA ALA A 522 5.83 -15.17 0.29
C ALA A 522 6.27 -16.04 1.47
N PHE A 523 7.30 -15.64 2.22
CA PHE A 523 7.73 -16.30 3.46
C PHE A 523 6.80 -16.00 4.66
N VAL A 524 6.00 -14.94 4.55
CA VAL A 524 5.19 -14.40 5.66
C VAL A 524 3.70 -14.49 5.38
N ILE A 525 3.32 -14.95 4.20
CA ILE A 525 1.92 -15.26 3.85
C ILE A 525 1.77 -16.75 3.58
N PRO A 526 0.58 -17.33 3.81
CA PRO A 526 0.32 -18.73 3.49
C PRO A 526 0.62 -19.06 2.02
N ALA A 527 1.06 -20.29 1.76
CA ALA A 527 1.41 -20.74 0.41
C ALA A 527 0.25 -20.57 -0.59
N TRP A 528 -1.01 -20.83 -0.17
CA TRP A 528 -2.20 -20.65 -1.03
C TRP A 528 -2.41 -19.20 -1.50
N ASN A 529 -2.03 -18.19 -0.69
CA ASN A 529 -2.10 -16.79 -1.12
C ASN A 529 -1.14 -16.54 -2.28
N SER A 530 0.10 -17.02 -2.18
CA SER A 530 1.11 -16.89 -3.24
C SER A 530 0.68 -17.62 -4.52
N LEU A 531 0.08 -18.81 -4.39
CA LEU A 531 -0.46 -19.58 -5.50
C LEU A 531 -1.61 -18.85 -6.20
N SER A 532 -2.58 -18.33 -5.44
CA SER A 532 -3.73 -17.63 -5.99
C SER A 532 -3.33 -16.29 -6.63
N LEU A 533 -2.39 -15.55 -6.03
CA LEU A 533 -1.81 -14.33 -6.61
C LEU A 533 -1.07 -14.63 -7.93
N CYS A 534 -0.26 -15.69 -7.95
CA CYS A 534 0.43 -16.12 -9.17
C CYS A 534 -0.57 -16.52 -10.26
N LEU A 535 -1.62 -17.29 -9.91
CA LEU A 535 -2.68 -17.67 -10.85
C LEU A 535 -3.35 -16.43 -11.46
N GLY A 536 -3.70 -15.42 -10.65
CA GLY A 536 -4.25 -14.16 -11.12
C GLY A 536 -3.32 -13.43 -12.09
N ALA A 537 -2.03 -13.38 -11.78
CA ALA A 537 -1.01 -12.77 -12.64
C ALA A 537 -0.86 -13.52 -13.98
N VAL A 538 -0.89 -14.86 -13.96
CA VAL A 538 -0.83 -15.71 -15.17
C VAL A 538 -2.08 -15.52 -16.02
N ILE A 539 -3.28 -15.52 -15.41
CA ILE A 539 -4.54 -15.28 -16.12
C ILE A 539 -4.51 -13.91 -16.82
N ALA A 540 -4.06 -12.86 -16.12
CA ALA A 540 -3.96 -11.51 -16.70
C ALA A 540 -2.94 -11.46 -17.85
N ALA A 541 -1.79 -12.10 -17.71
CA ALA A 541 -0.77 -12.18 -18.76
C ALA A 541 -1.26 -12.97 -19.98
N ALA A 542 -1.97 -14.08 -19.76
CA ALA A 542 -2.58 -14.86 -20.84
C ALA A 542 -3.68 -14.06 -21.56
N ALA A 543 -4.54 -13.36 -20.80
CA ALA A 543 -5.57 -12.51 -21.36
C ALA A 543 -4.96 -11.36 -22.20
N ALA A 544 -3.88 -10.74 -21.72
CA ALA A 544 -3.16 -9.69 -22.46
C ALA A 544 -2.55 -10.21 -23.77
N ARG A 545 -2.19 -11.47 -23.82
CA ARG A 545 -1.63 -12.11 -25.02
C ARG A 545 -2.72 -12.55 -26.02
N CYS A 546 -3.83 -13.11 -25.51
CA CYS A 546 -4.92 -13.63 -26.33
C CYS A 546 -5.89 -12.54 -26.79
N TRP A 547 -6.15 -11.56 -25.92
CA TRP A 547 -7.11 -10.47 -26.15
C TRP A 547 -6.53 -9.10 -25.73
N PRO A 548 -5.47 -8.61 -26.43
CA PRO A 548 -4.73 -7.41 -26.00
C PRO A 548 -5.62 -6.17 -25.88
N GLU A 549 -6.49 -5.93 -26.85
CA GLU A 549 -7.39 -4.76 -26.86
C GLU A 549 -8.40 -4.79 -25.71
N LEU A 550 -8.97 -5.97 -25.41
CA LEU A 550 -9.93 -6.13 -24.30
C LEU A 550 -9.23 -5.96 -22.96
N THR A 551 -8.02 -6.51 -22.83
CA THR A 551 -7.25 -6.43 -21.58
C THR A 551 -6.77 -5.00 -21.31
N GLU A 552 -6.27 -4.29 -22.31
CA GLU A 552 -5.92 -2.88 -22.18
C GLU A 552 -7.14 -2.01 -21.81
N ARG A 553 -8.28 -2.35 -22.39
CA ARG A 553 -9.51 -1.58 -22.19
C ARG A 553 -10.19 -1.84 -20.84
N TYR A 554 -10.24 -3.07 -20.38
CA TYR A 554 -11.04 -3.48 -19.21
C TYR A 554 -10.25 -4.13 -18.07
N GLY A 555 -9.04 -4.63 -18.33
CA GLY A 555 -8.29 -5.45 -17.38
C GLY A 555 -8.13 -4.82 -16.00
N THR A 556 -7.69 -3.57 -15.94
CA THR A 556 -7.53 -2.84 -14.67
C THR A 556 -8.87 -2.63 -13.95
N ALA A 557 -9.96 -2.33 -14.69
CA ALA A 557 -11.28 -2.12 -14.08
C ALA A 557 -11.86 -3.43 -13.52
N VAL A 558 -11.68 -4.55 -14.24
CA VAL A 558 -12.09 -5.87 -13.77
C VAL A 558 -11.30 -6.27 -12.54
N ALA A 559 -9.98 -6.19 -12.58
CA ALA A 559 -9.12 -6.55 -11.46
C ALA A 559 -9.42 -5.71 -10.21
N ALA A 560 -9.57 -4.40 -10.34
CA ALA A 560 -9.97 -3.51 -9.25
C ALA A 560 -11.36 -3.86 -8.70
N GLY A 561 -12.31 -4.23 -9.57
CA GLY A 561 -13.64 -4.68 -9.16
C GLY A 561 -13.62 -5.98 -8.37
N LEU A 562 -12.80 -6.96 -8.78
CA LEU A 562 -12.63 -8.23 -8.04
C LEU A 562 -12.10 -7.98 -6.64
N VAL A 563 -11.10 -7.11 -6.50
CA VAL A 563 -10.54 -6.74 -5.18
C VAL A 563 -11.57 -5.99 -4.33
N ALA A 564 -12.25 -5.00 -4.91
CA ALA A 564 -13.21 -4.18 -4.18
C ALA A 564 -14.42 -5.00 -3.69
N GLY A 565 -14.95 -5.91 -4.52
CA GLY A 565 -16.13 -6.71 -4.17
C GLY A 565 -15.92 -7.57 -2.94
N GLU A 566 -14.86 -8.37 -2.92
CA GLU A 566 -14.54 -9.24 -1.78
C GLU A 566 -14.18 -8.45 -0.54
N SER A 567 -13.36 -7.38 -0.68
CA SER A 567 -12.96 -6.54 0.45
C SER A 567 -14.16 -5.85 1.12
N LEU A 568 -15.06 -5.27 0.33
CA LEU A 568 -16.24 -4.58 0.87
C LEU A 568 -17.18 -5.53 1.60
N ILE A 569 -17.42 -6.71 1.04
CA ILE A 569 -18.26 -7.73 1.69
C ILE A 569 -17.55 -8.29 2.92
N GLY A 570 -16.23 -8.55 2.86
CA GLY A 570 -15.46 -9.01 4.03
C GLY A 570 -15.54 -8.03 5.21
N VAL A 571 -15.42 -6.73 4.93
CA VAL A 571 -15.59 -5.68 5.96
C VAL A 571 -17.04 -5.60 6.46
N ALA A 572 -18.03 -5.66 5.56
CA ALA A 572 -19.45 -5.65 5.96
C ALA A 572 -19.81 -6.84 6.87
N LEU A 573 -19.26 -8.03 6.58
CA LEU A 573 -19.45 -9.20 7.43
C LEU A 573 -18.75 -9.05 8.79
N ALA A 574 -17.56 -8.45 8.85
CA ALA A 574 -16.90 -8.13 10.11
C ALA A 574 -17.73 -7.16 10.97
N PHE A 575 -18.30 -6.12 10.39
CA PHE A 575 -19.23 -5.24 11.10
C PHE A 575 -20.47 -5.99 11.64
N ARG A 576 -21.02 -6.93 10.87
CA ARG A 576 -22.15 -7.75 11.31
C ARG A 576 -21.78 -8.62 12.51
N THR A 577 -20.62 -9.26 12.53
CA THR A 577 -20.18 -10.11 13.66
C THR A 577 -19.92 -9.31 14.93
N MET A 578 -19.58 -8.02 14.84
CA MET A 578 -19.44 -7.16 16.02
C MET A 578 -20.79 -6.61 16.55
N ALA A 579 -21.80 -6.49 15.69
CA ALA A 579 -23.10 -5.94 16.05
C ALA A 579 -24.09 -6.99 16.59
N GLY A 580 -23.84 -8.27 16.40
CA GLY A 580 -24.66 -9.40 16.86
C GLY A 580 -24.00 -10.26 17.90
#